data_33ba4494fa47c5775d280cec381c0de4
#
_entry.id   33ba4494fa47c5775d280cec381c0de4
#
_cell.length_a   1.000
_cell.length_b   1.000
_cell.length_c   1.000
_cell.angle_alpha   90.00
_cell.angle_beta   90.00
_cell.angle_gamma   90.00
#
_symmetry.space_group_name_H-M   'P 1'
#
loop_
_entity.id
_entity.type
_entity.pdbx_description
1 polymer ?
#
loop_
_entity_poly.entity_id
_entity_poly.type
_entity_poly.pdbx_seq_one_letter_code
_entity_poly.pdbx_strand_id
1 'polypeptide(L)'
;MTIPNLITILRLLLVPAVVLAMLQSLWGWAFAGFLVAGISDGVDGFIARRWNQSSRLGAYLDPIADKLLLVSVFVVMGFAGELPLWLVVTMVSRDGLIVCAVLLSSVMSHPIEVKPLFVSKANTAAQIVLAALVLGEMAFSVHLGPLRTAFILLTGVLTVASAAAYLVAWLRHMSGYGEGSQTSNSRTGDTKSGISRSGGSNTGA
;
A
#
# COMPACT_ATOMS: atom_id res chain seq x y z
N MET A 1 6.18 24.31 -12.41
CA MET A 1 6.45 23.22 -11.46
C MET A 1 5.81 23.62 -10.15
N THR A 2 4.94 22.82 -9.60
CA THR A 2 4.29 23.09 -8.29
C THR A 2 5.26 22.71 -7.17
N ILE A 3 5.20 23.44 -6.05
CA ILE A 3 6.07 23.20 -4.88
C ILE A 3 6.06 21.72 -4.43
N PRO A 4 4.90 21.02 -4.38
CA PRO A 4 4.86 19.60 -4.07
C PRO A 4 5.72 18.72 -5.00
N ASN A 5 5.71 19.01 -6.30
CA ASN A 5 6.48 18.21 -7.26
C ASN A 5 8.02 18.34 -7.06
N LEU A 6 8.48 19.51 -6.61
CA LEU A 6 9.90 19.72 -6.29
C LEU A 6 10.32 18.89 -5.08
N ILE A 7 9.46 18.78 -4.09
CA ILE A 7 9.76 18.05 -2.84
C ILE A 7 9.74 16.55 -3.11
N THR A 8 8.82 16.03 -3.96
CA THR A 8 8.85 14.63 -4.40
C THR A 8 10.15 14.28 -5.15
N ILE A 9 10.62 15.18 -6.04
CA ILE A 9 11.90 14.99 -6.75
C ILE A 9 13.07 15.02 -5.77
N LEU A 10 13.06 15.94 -4.81
CA LEU A 10 14.10 16.00 -3.76
C LEU A 10 14.12 14.69 -2.95
N ARG A 11 12.95 14.16 -2.57
CA ARG A 11 12.85 12.87 -1.89
C ARG A 11 13.40 11.73 -2.73
N LEU A 12 13.08 11.68 -4.02
CA LEU A 12 13.61 10.66 -4.93
C LEU A 12 15.15 10.73 -5.03
N LEU A 13 15.74 11.93 -4.97
CA LEU A 13 17.20 12.13 -4.92
C LEU A 13 17.78 11.77 -3.54
N LEU A 14 17.01 11.95 -2.46
CA LEU A 14 17.43 11.55 -1.12
C LEU A 14 17.52 10.03 -0.95
N VAL A 15 16.71 9.23 -1.65
CA VAL A 15 16.77 7.76 -1.57
C VAL A 15 18.18 7.24 -1.84
N PRO A 16 18.80 7.49 -3.00
CA PRO A 16 20.15 7.02 -3.26
C PRO A 16 21.19 7.64 -2.32
N ALA A 17 21.00 8.89 -1.88
CA ALA A 17 21.90 9.53 -0.94
C ALA A 17 21.89 8.84 0.42
N VAL A 18 20.72 8.51 0.97
CA VAL A 18 20.55 7.76 2.21
C VAL A 18 21.16 6.36 2.08
N VAL A 19 20.89 5.65 1.00
CA VAL A 19 21.43 4.31 0.74
C VAL A 19 22.96 4.35 0.67
N LEU A 20 23.54 5.30 -0.05
CA LEU A 20 25.00 5.47 -0.13
C LEU A 20 25.62 5.80 1.23
N ALA A 21 24.97 6.66 2.03
CA ALA A 21 25.42 6.97 3.39
C ALA A 21 25.43 5.72 4.27
N MET A 22 24.38 4.88 4.18
CA MET A 22 24.32 3.60 4.92
C MET A 22 25.41 2.63 4.49
N LEU A 23 25.64 2.47 3.18
CA LEU A 23 26.66 1.58 2.61
C LEU A 23 28.09 2.03 2.99
N GLN A 24 28.31 3.32 3.21
CA GLN A 24 29.55 3.88 3.71
C GLN A 24 29.66 3.93 5.23
N SER A 25 28.69 3.34 5.95
CA SER A 25 28.61 3.37 7.42
C SER A 25 28.52 4.80 8.00
N LEU A 26 28.09 5.78 7.22
CA LEU A 26 27.84 7.15 7.62
C LEU A 26 26.44 7.28 8.24
N TRP A 27 26.20 6.55 9.33
CA TRP A 27 24.87 6.39 9.95
C TRP A 27 24.20 7.70 10.36
N GLY A 28 24.99 8.69 10.83
CA GLY A 28 24.46 10.01 11.16
C GLY A 28 23.85 10.74 9.96
N TRP A 29 24.51 10.67 8.78
CA TRP A 29 24.00 11.25 7.55
C TRP A 29 22.80 10.48 7.01
N ALA A 30 22.82 9.14 7.11
CA ALA A 30 21.68 8.30 6.74
C ALA A 30 20.44 8.62 7.58
N PHE A 31 20.59 8.74 8.89
CA PHE A 31 19.52 9.11 9.81
C PHE A 31 18.97 10.52 9.51
N ALA A 32 19.85 11.51 9.35
CA ALA A 32 19.45 12.87 9.01
C ALA A 32 18.68 12.92 7.67
N GLY A 33 19.19 12.25 6.64
CA GLY A 33 18.52 12.17 5.34
C GLY A 33 17.16 11.49 5.41
N PHE A 34 17.05 10.41 6.18
CA PHE A 34 15.78 9.72 6.41
C PHE A 34 14.75 10.61 7.13
N LEU A 35 15.17 11.33 8.17
CA LEU A 35 14.30 12.27 8.88
C LEU A 35 13.85 13.43 7.98
N VAL A 36 14.78 14.01 7.21
CA VAL A 36 14.44 15.10 6.27
C VAL A 36 13.44 14.61 5.25
N ALA A 37 13.63 13.43 4.68
CA ALA A 37 12.68 12.85 3.73
C ALA A 37 11.30 12.63 4.36
N GLY A 38 11.22 12.04 5.56
CA GLY A 38 9.96 11.78 6.25
C GLY A 38 9.23 13.04 6.69
N ILE A 39 9.96 14.06 7.20
CA ILE A 39 9.38 15.36 7.57
C ILE A 39 8.87 16.09 6.34
N SER A 40 9.65 16.10 5.25
CA SER A 40 9.25 16.69 3.97
C SER A 40 7.94 16.11 3.47
N ASP A 41 7.76 14.79 3.52
CA ASP A 41 6.50 14.11 3.16
C ASP A 41 5.32 14.56 4.03
N GLY A 42 5.52 14.64 5.34
CA GLY A 42 4.48 15.14 6.25
C GLY A 42 4.06 16.59 5.95
N VAL A 43 5.04 17.45 5.63
CA VAL A 43 4.83 18.85 5.29
C VAL A 43 4.11 18.99 3.94
N ASP A 44 4.51 18.23 2.93
CA ASP A 44 3.87 18.23 1.61
C ASP A 44 2.42 17.78 1.67
N GLY A 45 2.17 16.68 2.35
CA GLY A 45 0.83 16.17 2.54
C GLY A 45 -0.07 17.17 3.27
N PHE A 46 0.48 17.96 4.20
CA PHE A 46 -0.26 19.03 4.89
C PHE A 46 -0.52 20.22 3.96
N ILE A 47 0.48 20.68 3.23
CA ILE A 47 0.40 21.81 2.30
C ILE A 47 -0.55 21.50 1.14
N ALA A 48 -0.42 20.31 0.53
CA ALA A 48 -1.28 19.89 -0.59
C ALA A 48 -2.76 19.85 -0.20
N ARG A 49 -3.07 19.38 1.02
CA ARG A 49 -4.46 19.37 1.54
C ARG A 49 -4.99 20.76 1.82
N ARG A 50 -4.15 21.70 2.26
CA ARG A 50 -4.61 23.05 2.64
C ARG A 50 -4.77 23.99 1.44
N TRP A 51 -3.96 23.79 0.38
CA TRP A 51 -3.94 24.71 -0.77
C TRP A 51 -4.49 24.11 -2.07
N ASN A 52 -5.04 22.88 -2.03
CA ASN A 52 -5.68 22.22 -3.16
C ASN A 52 -4.80 22.18 -4.44
N GLN A 53 -3.46 22.16 -4.27
CA GLN A 53 -2.48 22.18 -5.35
C GLN A 53 -1.89 20.77 -5.59
N SER A 54 -2.74 19.76 -5.79
CA SER A 54 -2.26 18.44 -6.19
C SER A 54 -2.01 18.38 -7.68
N SER A 55 -0.78 18.16 -8.11
CA SER A 55 -0.50 17.79 -9.50
C SER A 55 -0.83 16.31 -9.73
N ARG A 56 -1.38 15.96 -10.90
CA ARG A 56 -1.66 14.55 -11.25
C ARG A 56 -0.39 13.68 -11.16
N LEU A 57 0.76 14.21 -11.57
CA LEU A 57 2.05 13.52 -11.50
C LEU A 57 2.52 13.32 -10.04
N GLY A 58 2.43 14.34 -9.17
CA GLY A 58 2.79 14.24 -7.76
C GLY A 58 1.98 13.18 -7.05
N ALA A 59 0.66 13.14 -7.25
CA ALA A 59 -0.23 12.18 -6.61
C ALA A 59 0.14 10.70 -6.88
N TYR A 60 0.80 10.40 -8.01
CA TYR A 60 1.31 9.06 -8.32
C TYR A 60 2.76 8.84 -7.87
N LEU A 61 3.59 9.87 -7.93
CA LEU A 61 5.01 9.77 -7.58
C LEU A 61 5.25 9.74 -6.07
N ASP A 62 4.43 10.44 -5.28
CA ASP A 62 4.57 10.51 -3.82
C ASP A 62 4.51 9.13 -3.15
N PRO A 63 3.46 8.29 -3.37
CA PRO A 63 3.40 6.96 -2.77
C PRO A 63 4.55 6.03 -3.22
N ILE A 64 5.05 6.23 -4.44
CA ILE A 64 6.16 5.44 -4.98
C ILE A 64 7.47 5.85 -4.31
N ALA A 65 7.74 7.16 -4.19
CA ALA A 65 8.96 7.66 -3.57
C ALA A 65 9.07 7.25 -2.09
N ASP A 66 7.96 7.30 -1.34
CA ASP A 66 7.89 6.86 0.05
C ASP A 66 8.18 5.37 0.21
N LYS A 67 7.56 4.56 -0.65
CA LYS A 67 7.79 3.12 -0.67
C LYS A 67 9.23 2.78 -1.03
N LEU A 68 9.81 3.46 -2.03
CA LEU A 68 11.20 3.27 -2.42
C LEU A 68 12.16 3.59 -1.28
N LEU A 69 11.94 4.70 -0.56
CA LEU A 69 12.78 5.07 0.58
C LEU A 69 12.73 3.99 1.67
N LEU A 70 11.54 3.61 2.13
CA LEU A 70 11.37 2.61 3.18
C LEU A 70 11.95 1.26 2.78
N VAL A 71 11.58 0.74 1.60
CA VAL A 71 12.07 -0.55 1.11
C VAL A 71 13.59 -0.55 1.00
N SER A 72 14.20 0.51 0.43
CA SER A 72 15.65 0.60 0.29
C SER A 72 16.35 0.60 1.64
N VAL A 73 15.86 1.38 2.61
CA VAL A 73 16.42 1.44 3.98
C VAL A 73 16.33 0.06 4.64
N PHE A 74 15.17 -0.61 4.58
CA PHE A 74 15.00 -1.94 5.20
C PHE A 74 15.86 -3.00 4.53
N VAL A 75 15.97 -2.99 3.21
CA VAL A 75 16.82 -3.92 2.47
C VAL A 75 18.29 -3.75 2.87
N VAL A 76 18.80 -2.51 2.90
CA VAL A 76 20.18 -2.25 3.31
C VAL A 76 20.41 -2.63 4.76
N MET A 77 19.49 -2.32 5.69
CA MET A 77 19.59 -2.74 7.10
C MET A 77 19.58 -4.29 7.24
N GLY A 78 18.79 -4.98 6.44
CA GLY A 78 18.76 -6.43 6.44
C GLY A 78 20.08 -7.04 5.97
N PHE A 79 20.67 -6.49 4.90
CA PHE A 79 21.99 -6.94 4.42
C PHE A 79 23.14 -6.54 5.37
N ALA A 80 23.02 -5.42 6.04
CA ALA A 80 23.98 -5.02 7.08
C ALA A 80 23.89 -5.86 8.36
N GLY A 81 22.90 -6.76 8.47
CA GLY A 81 22.69 -7.58 9.67
C GLY A 81 21.99 -6.86 10.82
N GLU A 82 21.55 -5.62 10.61
CA GLU A 82 20.89 -4.81 11.60
C GLU A 82 19.42 -5.19 11.83
N LEU A 83 18.78 -5.75 10.83
CA LEU A 83 17.41 -6.27 10.92
C LEU A 83 17.36 -7.74 10.49
N PRO A 84 16.49 -8.54 11.11
CA PRO A 84 16.32 -9.93 10.71
C PRO A 84 15.74 -10.01 9.30
N LEU A 85 16.36 -10.79 8.41
CA LEU A 85 15.97 -10.92 7.00
C LEU A 85 14.52 -11.37 6.83
N TRP A 86 13.99 -12.21 7.75
CA TRP A 86 12.59 -12.63 7.68
C TRP A 86 11.62 -11.45 7.73
N LEU A 87 11.94 -10.42 8.55
CA LEU A 87 11.12 -9.22 8.64
C LEU A 87 11.15 -8.43 7.31
N VAL A 88 12.35 -8.22 6.76
CA VAL A 88 12.53 -7.49 5.50
C VAL A 88 11.78 -8.20 4.37
N VAL A 89 11.94 -9.52 4.23
CA VAL A 89 11.25 -10.31 3.20
C VAL A 89 9.73 -10.22 3.37
N THR A 90 9.22 -10.34 4.59
CA THR A 90 7.78 -10.27 4.86
C THR A 90 7.21 -8.89 4.50
N MET A 91 7.95 -7.81 4.82
CA MET A 91 7.53 -6.43 4.51
C MET A 91 7.51 -6.19 3.00
N VAL A 92 8.59 -6.53 2.29
CA VAL A 92 8.70 -6.35 0.83
C VAL A 92 7.65 -7.20 0.10
N SER A 93 7.46 -8.45 0.52
CA SER A 93 6.44 -9.33 -0.07
C SER A 93 5.03 -8.78 0.11
N ARG A 94 4.70 -8.29 1.30
CA ARG A 94 3.40 -7.67 1.59
C ARG A 94 3.18 -6.42 0.72
N ASP A 95 4.16 -5.54 0.64
CA ASP A 95 4.05 -4.32 -0.16
C ASP A 95 3.93 -4.65 -1.66
N GLY A 96 4.69 -5.63 -2.14
CA GLY A 96 4.57 -6.15 -3.51
C GLY A 96 3.19 -6.74 -3.79
N LEU A 97 2.63 -7.53 -2.88
CA LEU A 97 1.27 -8.09 -3.03
C LEU A 97 0.20 -7.00 -3.15
N ILE A 98 0.30 -5.94 -2.37
CA ILE A 98 -0.65 -4.81 -2.45
C ILE A 98 -0.54 -4.10 -3.80
N VAL A 99 0.68 -3.81 -4.25
CA VAL A 99 0.91 -3.17 -5.55
C VAL A 99 0.40 -4.05 -6.69
N CYS A 100 0.70 -5.35 -6.67
CA CYS A 100 0.18 -6.31 -7.65
C CYS A 100 -1.35 -6.38 -7.64
N ALA A 101 -1.98 -6.42 -6.48
CA ALA A 101 -3.43 -6.46 -6.36
C ALA A 101 -4.09 -5.20 -6.93
N VAL A 102 -3.52 -4.01 -6.68
CA VAL A 102 -4.00 -2.74 -7.24
C VAL A 102 -3.82 -2.68 -8.76
N LEU A 103 -2.66 -3.13 -9.27
CA LEU A 103 -2.40 -3.17 -10.72
C LEU A 103 -3.34 -4.13 -11.44
N LEU A 104 -3.53 -5.35 -10.91
CA LEU A 104 -4.45 -6.34 -11.48
C LEU A 104 -5.89 -5.82 -11.48
N SER A 105 -6.32 -5.20 -10.40
CA SER A 105 -7.65 -4.57 -10.32
C SER A 105 -7.84 -3.47 -11.36
N SER A 106 -6.81 -2.66 -11.59
CA SER A 106 -6.83 -1.59 -12.60
C SER A 106 -6.93 -2.14 -14.03
N VAL A 107 -6.21 -3.24 -14.33
CA VAL A 107 -6.22 -3.89 -15.65
C VAL A 107 -7.55 -4.58 -15.92
N MET A 108 -8.19 -5.16 -14.89
CA MET A 108 -9.48 -5.86 -15.03
C MET A 108 -10.68 -4.92 -15.13
N SER A 109 -10.49 -3.59 -15.24
CA SER A 109 -11.54 -2.55 -15.34
C SER A 109 -12.59 -2.58 -14.23
N HIS A 110 -12.28 -3.21 -13.11
CA HIS A 110 -13.13 -3.25 -11.92
C HIS A 110 -12.34 -2.62 -10.76
N PRO A 111 -12.47 -1.30 -10.53
CA PRO A 111 -11.77 -0.65 -9.43
C PRO A 111 -12.27 -1.26 -8.12
N ILE A 112 -11.42 -2.09 -7.52
CA ILE A 112 -11.66 -2.49 -6.15
C ILE A 112 -11.47 -1.22 -5.31
N GLU A 113 -12.55 -0.73 -4.70
CA GLU A 113 -12.41 0.26 -3.62
C GLU A 113 -11.67 -0.40 -2.45
N VAL A 114 -10.35 -0.42 -2.54
CA VAL A 114 -9.50 -0.85 -1.44
C VAL A 114 -9.60 0.24 -0.37
N LYS A 115 -10.63 0.16 0.48
CA LYS A 115 -10.70 1.02 1.66
C LYS A 115 -9.42 0.77 2.46
N PRO A 116 -8.60 1.80 2.69
CA PRO A 116 -7.35 1.64 3.40
C PRO A 116 -7.65 1.11 4.80
N LEU A 117 -7.35 -0.16 5.03
CA LEU A 117 -7.55 -0.79 6.32
C LEU A 117 -6.69 -0.04 7.36
N PHE A 118 -7.26 0.29 8.50
CA PHE A 118 -6.55 0.97 9.59
C PHE A 118 -5.24 0.24 9.95
N VAL A 119 -5.26 -1.09 9.88
CA VAL A 119 -4.08 -1.96 10.10
C VAL A 119 -2.94 -1.62 9.11
N SER A 120 -3.25 -1.31 7.86
CA SER A 120 -2.23 -0.93 6.86
C SER A 120 -1.54 0.39 7.20
N LYS A 121 -2.30 1.37 7.70
CA LYS A 121 -1.73 2.66 8.13
C LYS A 121 -0.87 2.49 9.38
N ALA A 122 -1.35 1.72 10.36
CA ALA A 122 -0.60 1.40 11.57
C ALA A 122 0.71 0.66 11.25
N ASN A 123 0.68 -0.29 10.29
CA ASN A 123 1.87 -1.00 9.83
C ASN A 123 2.91 -0.05 9.21
N THR A 124 2.50 0.85 8.31
CA THR A 124 3.44 1.81 7.72
C THR A 124 4.02 2.75 8.78
N ALA A 125 3.22 3.22 9.73
CA ALA A 125 3.71 4.02 10.84
C ALA A 125 4.73 3.26 11.71
N ALA A 126 4.45 1.99 12.03
CA ALA A 126 5.37 1.14 12.79
C ALA A 126 6.69 0.91 12.03
N GLN A 127 6.64 0.74 10.71
CA GLN A 127 7.82 0.64 9.85
C GLN A 127 8.67 1.92 9.91
N ILE A 128 8.06 3.09 9.77
CA ILE A 128 8.77 4.37 9.83
C ILE A 128 9.46 4.53 11.20
N VAL A 129 8.74 4.22 12.29
CA VAL A 129 9.29 4.31 13.64
C VAL A 129 10.43 3.31 13.84
N LEU A 130 10.30 2.06 13.38
CA LEU A 130 11.36 1.07 13.45
C LEU A 130 12.61 1.50 12.67
N ALA A 131 12.44 2.01 11.45
CA ALA A 131 13.56 2.51 10.64
C ALA A 131 14.27 3.69 11.33
N ALA A 132 13.51 4.66 11.85
CA ALA A 132 14.06 5.78 12.60
C ALA A 132 14.79 5.33 13.87
N LEU A 133 14.25 4.35 14.59
CA LEU A 133 14.84 3.81 15.81
C LEU A 133 16.18 3.13 15.51
N VAL A 134 16.22 2.24 14.51
CA VAL A 134 17.45 1.50 14.17
C VAL A 134 18.52 2.43 13.58
N LEU A 135 18.15 3.36 12.67
CA LEU A 135 19.09 4.36 12.16
C LEU A 135 19.60 5.28 13.26
N GLY A 136 18.73 5.68 14.21
CA GLY A 136 19.11 6.49 15.35
C GLY A 136 20.06 5.74 16.31
N GLU A 137 19.79 4.45 16.57
CA GLU A 137 20.68 3.57 17.34
C GLU A 137 22.09 3.56 16.77
N MET A 138 22.20 3.39 15.43
CA MET A 138 23.47 3.39 14.72
C MET A 138 24.12 4.78 14.69
N ALA A 139 23.34 5.84 14.50
CA ALA A 139 23.84 7.21 14.40
C ALA A 139 24.43 7.73 15.72
N PHE A 140 23.80 7.37 16.83
CA PHE A 140 24.19 7.84 18.18
C PHE A 140 24.96 6.80 18.99
N SER A 141 25.22 5.61 18.43
CA SER A 141 25.89 4.49 19.12
C SER A 141 25.20 4.11 20.44
N VAL A 142 23.87 4.22 20.50
CA VAL A 142 23.07 3.90 21.69
C VAL A 142 22.46 2.51 21.49
N HIS A 143 22.55 1.64 22.50
CA HIS A 143 21.99 0.29 22.42
C HIS A 143 20.60 0.24 23.08
N LEU A 144 19.56 0.14 22.26
CA LEU A 144 18.15 0.05 22.68
C LEU A 144 17.61 -1.39 22.57
N GLY A 145 18.44 -2.40 22.82
CA GLY A 145 18.18 -3.81 22.56
C GLY A 145 16.75 -4.31 22.84
N PRO A 146 16.18 -4.15 24.06
CA PRO A 146 14.81 -4.60 24.35
C PRO A 146 13.75 -3.85 23.53
N LEU A 147 13.93 -2.53 23.39
CA LEU A 147 13.01 -1.68 22.64
C LEU A 147 13.04 -2.01 21.14
N ARG A 148 14.25 -2.20 20.58
CA ARG A 148 14.43 -2.64 19.19
C ARG A 148 13.73 -3.95 18.93
N THR A 149 13.90 -4.97 19.79
CA THR A 149 13.27 -6.26 19.66
C THR A 149 11.74 -6.14 19.72
N ALA A 150 11.20 -5.34 20.65
CA ALA A 150 9.77 -5.09 20.74
C ALA A 150 9.20 -4.48 19.46
N PHE A 151 9.87 -3.48 18.89
CA PHE A 151 9.44 -2.87 17.62
C PHE A 151 9.59 -3.80 16.41
N ILE A 152 10.61 -4.66 16.36
CA ILE A 152 10.74 -5.70 15.32
C ILE A 152 9.55 -6.65 15.36
N LEU A 153 9.21 -7.17 16.55
CA LEU A 153 8.06 -8.08 16.71
C LEU A 153 6.73 -7.38 16.40
N LEU A 154 6.54 -6.18 16.91
CA LEU A 154 5.33 -5.38 16.64
C LEU A 154 5.14 -5.15 15.14
N THR A 155 6.19 -4.71 14.45
CA THR A 155 6.16 -4.47 13.00
C THR A 155 5.92 -5.76 12.24
N GLY A 156 6.54 -6.87 12.65
CA GLY A 156 6.31 -8.19 12.06
C GLY A 156 4.86 -8.64 12.17
N VAL A 157 4.28 -8.56 13.37
CA VAL A 157 2.88 -8.92 13.61
C VAL A 157 1.92 -8.04 12.79
N LEU A 158 2.14 -6.72 12.78
CA LEU A 158 1.33 -5.79 11.99
C LEU A 158 1.44 -6.05 10.49
N THR A 159 2.63 -6.41 10.00
CA THR A 159 2.85 -6.73 8.60
C THR A 159 2.10 -7.98 8.19
N VAL A 160 2.18 -9.06 8.97
CA VAL A 160 1.45 -10.32 8.74
C VAL A 160 -0.07 -10.09 8.84
N ALA A 161 -0.53 -9.40 9.88
CA ALA A 161 -1.95 -9.08 10.05
C ALA A 161 -2.48 -8.24 8.87
N SER A 162 -1.71 -7.27 8.40
CA SER A 162 -2.06 -6.46 7.24
C SER A 162 -2.13 -7.30 5.96
N ALA A 163 -1.15 -8.18 5.71
CA ALA A 163 -1.15 -9.08 4.56
C ALA A 163 -2.35 -10.03 4.58
N ALA A 164 -2.64 -10.63 5.73
CA ALA A 164 -3.79 -11.52 5.90
C ALA A 164 -5.12 -10.78 5.66
N ALA A 165 -5.27 -9.55 6.18
CA ALA A 165 -6.47 -8.76 5.97
C ALA A 165 -6.71 -8.43 4.49
N TYR A 166 -5.65 -8.09 3.73
CA TYR A 166 -5.75 -7.87 2.28
C TYR A 166 -6.09 -9.15 1.53
N LEU A 167 -5.47 -10.28 1.87
CA LEU A 167 -5.75 -11.56 1.26
C LEU A 167 -7.21 -11.98 1.46
N VAL A 168 -7.72 -11.86 2.68
CA VAL A 168 -9.13 -12.17 3.00
C VAL A 168 -10.08 -11.24 2.26
N ALA A 169 -9.79 -9.95 2.18
CA ALA A 169 -10.60 -8.99 1.44
C ALA A 169 -10.62 -9.33 -0.06
N TRP A 170 -9.47 -9.69 -0.63
CA TRP A 170 -9.35 -10.09 -2.02
C TRP A 170 -10.10 -11.39 -2.33
N LEU A 171 -9.94 -12.43 -1.50
CA LEU A 171 -10.65 -13.71 -1.64
C LEU A 171 -12.18 -13.53 -1.55
N ARG A 172 -12.66 -12.72 -0.62
CA ARG A 172 -14.10 -12.42 -0.51
C ARG A 172 -14.65 -11.71 -1.75
N HIS A 173 -13.85 -10.84 -2.35
CA HIS A 173 -14.24 -10.15 -3.57
C HIS A 173 -14.34 -11.13 -4.75
N MET A 174 -13.39 -12.05 -4.86
CA MET A 174 -13.38 -13.07 -5.91
C MET A 174 -14.51 -14.12 -5.74
N SER A 175 -14.84 -14.53 -4.53
CA SER A 175 -15.92 -15.49 -4.27
C SER A 175 -17.33 -14.92 -4.54
N GLY A 176 -17.53 -13.62 -4.36
CA GLY A 176 -18.80 -12.95 -4.66
C GLY A 176 -19.18 -12.89 -6.15
N TYR A 177 -18.21 -13.05 -7.05
CA TYR A 177 -18.48 -13.09 -8.50
C TYR A 177 -18.97 -14.45 -9.00
N GLY A 178 -18.80 -15.55 -8.23
CA GLY A 178 -19.26 -16.88 -8.63
C GLY A 178 -20.77 -17.09 -8.51
N GLU A 179 -21.45 -16.37 -7.64
CA GLU A 179 -22.89 -16.58 -7.36
C GLU A 179 -23.83 -15.72 -8.19
N GLY A 180 -23.35 -14.61 -8.76
CA GLY A 180 -24.17 -13.68 -9.55
C GLY A 180 -24.53 -14.15 -10.97
N SER A 181 -23.82 -15.15 -11.52
CA SER A 181 -24.04 -15.59 -12.91
C SER A 181 -25.05 -16.73 -13.06
N GLN A 182 -25.40 -17.43 -11.99
CA GLN A 182 -26.33 -18.57 -12.08
C GLN A 182 -27.81 -18.19 -11.88
N THR A 183 -28.12 -17.07 -11.24
CA THR A 183 -29.51 -16.66 -10.99
C THR A 183 -30.17 -15.90 -12.15
N SER A 184 -29.39 -15.42 -13.12
CA SER A 184 -29.90 -14.73 -14.31
C SER A 184 -30.44 -15.66 -15.37
N ASN A 185 -30.04 -16.95 -15.40
CA ASN A 185 -30.41 -17.89 -16.48
C ASN A 185 -31.68 -18.71 -16.18
N SER A 186 -32.19 -18.66 -14.95
CA SER A 186 -33.43 -19.38 -14.57
C SER A 186 -34.71 -18.56 -14.73
N ARG A 187 -34.60 -17.23 -14.95
CA ARG A 187 -35.79 -16.36 -15.12
C ARG A 187 -36.26 -16.12 -16.54
N THR A 188 -35.50 -16.55 -17.54
CA THR A 188 -35.84 -16.35 -18.96
C THR A 188 -36.52 -17.57 -19.59
N GLY A 189 -36.67 -18.68 -18.86
CA GLY A 189 -37.26 -19.92 -19.34
C GLY A 189 -38.81 -20.02 -19.22
N ASP A 190 -39.43 -19.20 -18.39
CA ASP A 190 -40.82 -19.44 -17.95
C ASP A 190 -41.86 -18.48 -18.53
N THR A 191 -41.48 -17.60 -19.48
CA THR A 191 -42.43 -16.61 -20.04
C THR A 191 -42.84 -16.88 -21.50
N LYS A 192 -42.53 -18.06 -22.07
CA LYS A 192 -42.89 -18.40 -23.45
C LYS A 192 -43.96 -19.49 -23.60
N SER A 193 -44.66 -19.91 -22.55
CA SER A 193 -45.66 -20.99 -22.63
C SER A 193 -47.10 -20.55 -22.34
N GLY A 194 -47.46 -19.32 -22.56
CA GLY A 194 -48.81 -18.88 -22.12
C GLY A 194 -49.58 -17.94 -23.06
N ILE A 195 -49.37 -17.98 -24.39
CA ILE A 195 -50.26 -17.28 -25.30
C ILE A 195 -50.52 -18.15 -26.53
N SER A 196 -51.44 -19.10 -26.42
CA SER A 196 -52.17 -19.68 -27.53
C SER A 196 -53.48 -20.29 -26.98
N ARG A 197 -54.54 -19.61 -27.11
CA ARG A 197 -55.93 -20.03 -27.31
C ARG A 197 -56.92 -19.04 -26.71
N SER A 198 -57.51 -18.24 -27.50
CA SER A 198 -58.94 -18.06 -27.50
C SER A 198 -59.33 -17.26 -28.77
N GLY A 199 -59.67 -17.98 -29.78
CA GLY A 199 -60.46 -17.45 -30.87
C GLY A 199 -61.91 -17.54 -30.49
N GLY A 200 -62.75 -16.79 -31.13
CA GLY A 200 -64.22 -16.89 -31.00
C GLY A 200 -64.86 -15.57 -31.44
N SER A 201 -65.10 -15.46 -32.70
CA SER A 201 -66.45 -15.24 -33.30
C SER A 201 -67.37 -14.31 -32.46
N ASN A 202 -67.75 -13.21 -32.98
CA ASN A 202 -69.16 -13.01 -33.29
C ASN A 202 -69.41 -11.83 -34.25
N THR A 203 -70.09 -12.14 -35.29
CA THR A 203 -71.01 -11.50 -36.18
C THR A 203 -71.88 -10.38 -35.56
N GLY A 204 -72.20 -9.40 -36.37
CA GLY A 204 -73.57 -8.90 -36.39
C GLY A 204 -73.78 -7.40 -36.42
N ALA A 205 -74.32 -6.95 -37.53
CA ALA A 205 -75.09 -5.75 -37.87
C ALA A 205 -74.29 -4.46 -38.17
#